data_597ecca0113d5ae883b3e1332e9d47d6
#
_entry.id   597ecca0113d5ae883b3e1332e9d47d6
#
_cell.length_a   1.000
_cell.length_b   1.000
_cell.length_c   1.000
_cell.angle_alpha   90.00
_cell.angle_beta   90.00
_cell.angle_gamma   90.00
#
_symmetry.space_group_name_H-M   'P 1'
#
loop_
_entity.id
_entity.type
_entity.pdbx_description
1 polymer ?
#
loop_
_entity_poly.entity_id
_entity_poly.type
_entity_poly.pdbx_seq_one_letter_code
_entity_poly.pdbx_strand_id
1 'polypeptide(L)'
;MRYSDLRTLLRADLFRYAGRLSFRDHLFHYFFSLGYRYTWWMRSCAYMRQQPVLRVFFPIAWLINRHQQIRFGIGISYKTSIGPGLYIGHEGGIVVSELAVIGKNCNLSHQVTIGVSRRGQRAGVPVIGDNVYIGPGAKLFGAIVVGDNAAIGANCV
;
A
#
# COMPACT_ATOMS: atom_id res chain seq x y z
N MET A 1 6.01 -2.43 -15.87
CA MET A 1 5.00 -1.35 -15.63
C MET A 1 5.28 -0.21 -16.57
N ARG A 2 4.28 0.26 -17.35
CA ARG A 2 4.40 1.44 -18.24
C ARG A 2 4.19 2.71 -17.40
N TYR A 3 4.60 3.88 -17.96
CA TYR A 3 4.36 5.17 -17.30
C TYR A 3 2.86 5.48 -17.11
N SER A 4 2.03 5.07 -18.08
CA SER A 4 0.57 5.17 -17.98
C SER A 4 0.01 4.44 -16.75
N ASP A 5 0.58 3.28 -16.44
CA ASP A 5 0.16 2.45 -15.31
C ASP A 5 0.51 3.14 -13.98
N LEU A 6 1.75 3.66 -13.86
CA LEU A 6 2.16 4.46 -12.70
C LEU A 6 1.24 5.67 -12.50
N ARG A 7 1.00 6.42 -13.58
CA ARG A 7 0.13 7.60 -13.53
C ARG A 7 -1.27 7.25 -13.05
N THR A 8 -1.83 6.14 -13.51
CA THR A 8 -3.14 5.65 -13.07
C THR A 8 -3.16 5.33 -11.57
N LEU A 9 -2.13 4.62 -11.08
CA LEU A 9 -2.00 4.29 -9.67
C LEU A 9 -1.91 5.55 -8.80
N LEU A 10 -1.01 6.48 -9.15
CA LEU A 10 -0.82 7.72 -8.38
C LEU A 10 -2.05 8.61 -8.37
N ARG A 11 -2.77 8.72 -9.51
CA ARG A 11 -4.01 9.48 -9.59
C ARG A 11 -5.13 8.87 -8.76
N ALA A 12 -5.27 7.54 -8.80
CA ALA A 12 -6.27 6.84 -8.00
C ALA A 12 -5.96 6.97 -6.50
N ASP A 13 -4.68 6.81 -6.10
CA ASP A 13 -4.30 7.02 -4.71
C ASP A 13 -4.60 8.48 -4.27
N LEU A 14 -4.20 9.49 -5.05
CA LEU A 14 -4.51 10.90 -4.75
C LEU A 14 -6.00 11.17 -4.60
N PHE A 15 -6.81 10.61 -5.50
CA PHE A 15 -8.27 10.79 -5.47
C PHE A 15 -8.89 10.32 -4.15
N ARG A 16 -8.34 9.27 -3.54
CA ARG A 16 -8.80 8.75 -2.24
C ARG A 16 -8.57 9.72 -1.08
N TYR A 17 -7.56 10.59 -1.17
CA TYR A 17 -7.27 11.60 -0.15
C TYR A 17 -7.98 12.93 -0.39
N ALA A 18 -8.04 13.35 -1.66
CA ALA A 18 -8.48 14.68 -2.04
C ALA A 18 -9.92 14.76 -2.58
N GLY A 19 -10.49 13.62 -3.02
CA GLY A 19 -11.80 13.59 -3.72
C GLY A 19 -11.78 14.22 -5.11
N ARG A 20 -10.65 14.78 -5.54
CA ARG A 20 -10.42 15.43 -6.84
C ARG A 20 -8.98 15.30 -7.28
N LEU A 21 -8.68 15.68 -8.53
CA LEU A 21 -7.35 15.54 -9.11
C LEU A 21 -6.84 16.92 -9.56
N SER A 22 -6.05 17.58 -8.71
CA SER A 22 -5.34 18.80 -9.08
C SER A 22 -3.88 18.74 -8.65
N PHE A 23 -3.05 19.56 -9.27
CA PHE A 23 -1.64 19.69 -8.88
C PHE A 23 -1.48 20.29 -7.47
N ARG A 24 -2.37 21.19 -7.08
CA ARG A 24 -2.38 21.77 -5.72
C ARG A 24 -2.69 20.71 -4.67
N ASP A 25 -3.66 19.81 -4.94
CA ASP A 25 -4.00 18.74 -4.03
C ASP A 25 -2.85 17.72 -3.92
N HIS A 26 -2.16 17.44 -5.06
CA HIS A 26 -0.96 16.60 -5.03
C HIS A 26 0.11 17.18 -4.10
N LEU A 27 0.46 18.46 -4.25
CA LEU A 27 1.43 19.12 -3.37
C LEU A 27 0.99 19.11 -1.92
N PHE A 28 -0.27 19.47 -1.65
CA PHE A 28 -0.80 19.49 -0.29
C PHE A 28 -0.68 18.11 0.36
N HIS A 29 -1.21 17.05 -0.27
CA HIS A 29 -1.18 15.71 0.31
C HIS A 29 0.23 15.11 0.34
N TYR A 30 1.12 15.47 -0.59
CA TYR A 30 2.51 15.04 -0.56
C TYR A 30 3.25 15.55 0.70
N PHE A 31 2.98 16.77 1.14
CA PHE A 31 3.63 17.34 2.31
C PHE A 31 2.90 17.02 3.62
N PHE A 32 1.58 16.95 3.62
CA PHE A 32 0.78 16.89 4.84
C PHE A 32 0.10 15.52 5.10
N SER A 33 0.02 14.62 4.12
CA SER A 33 -0.56 13.28 4.29
C SER A 33 0.53 12.22 4.20
N LEU A 34 0.97 11.70 5.35
CA LEU A 34 2.09 10.76 5.42
C LEU A 34 1.80 9.46 4.65
N GLY A 35 0.57 8.94 4.74
CA GLY A 35 0.14 7.76 3.99
C GLY A 35 0.22 7.97 2.47
N TYR A 36 -0.24 9.13 1.96
CA TYR A 36 -0.13 9.45 0.53
C TYR A 36 1.33 9.58 0.09
N ARG A 37 2.15 10.31 0.84
CA ARG A 37 3.59 10.45 0.54
C ARG A 37 4.30 9.10 0.50
N TYR A 38 3.95 8.21 1.43
CA TYR A 38 4.47 6.85 1.46
C TYR A 38 4.07 6.06 0.20
N THR A 39 2.79 6.04 -0.16
CA THR A 39 2.31 5.31 -1.35
C THR A 39 2.93 5.87 -2.63
N TRP A 40 3.13 7.18 -2.72
CA TRP A 40 3.78 7.83 -3.85
C TRP A 40 5.21 7.30 -4.06
N TRP A 41 6.03 7.24 -3.00
CA TRP A 41 7.39 6.72 -3.09
C TRP A 41 7.42 5.21 -3.33
N MET A 42 6.55 4.46 -2.70
CA MET A 42 6.41 3.01 -2.91
C MET A 42 6.11 2.68 -4.39
N ARG A 43 5.14 3.36 -5.01
CA ARG A 43 4.79 3.23 -6.42
C ARG A 43 5.92 3.65 -7.34
N SER A 44 6.58 4.77 -7.01
CA SER A 44 7.72 5.28 -7.77
C SER A 44 8.90 4.31 -7.75
N CYS A 45 9.21 3.70 -6.61
CA CYS A 45 10.23 2.64 -6.51
C CYS A 45 9.90 1.43 -7.38
N ALA A 46 8.64 0.96 -7.35
CA ALA A 46 8.20 -0.16 -8.20
C ALA A 46 8.37 0.14 -9.69
N TYR A 47 8.08 1.36 -10.10
CA TYR A 47 8.25 1.82 -11.48
C TYR A 47 9.72 1.94 -11.87
N MET A 48 10.52 2.70 -11.09
CA MET A 48 11.93 2.97 -11.41
C MET A 48 12.74 1.69 -11.54
N ARG A 49 12.48 0.69 -10.68
CA ARG A 49 13.16 -0.61 -10.75
C ARG A 49 13.00 -1.31 -12.11
N GLN A 50 11.86 -1.11 -12.77
CA GLN A 50 11.52 -1.78 -14.03
C GLN A 50 11.96 -0.99 -15.28
N GLN A 51 12.40 0.27 -15.11
CA GLN A 51 12.81 1.14 -16.23
C GLN A 51 14.33 1.14 -16.38
N PRO A 52 14.89 0.76 -17.56
CA PRO A 52 16.35 0.70 -17.74
C PRO A 52 17.06 2.01 -17.37
N VAL A 53 16.57 3.14 -17.88
CA VAL A 53 17.18 4.46 -17.66
C VAL A 53 16.99 4.94 -16.22
N LEU A 54 15.79 4.78 -15.64
CA LEU A 54 15.50 5.28 -14.30
C LEU A 54 16.05 4.38 -13.20
N ARG A 55 16.48 3.18 -13.54
CA ARG A 55 17.04 2.21 -12.59
C ARG A 55 18.30 2.73 -11.88
N VAL A 56 19.02 3.63 -12.50
CA VAL A 56 20.20 4.30 -11.87
C VAL A 56 19.80 5.12 -10.64
N PHE A 57 18.59 5.70 -10.62
CA PHE A 57 18.05 6.47 -9.50
C PHE A 57 17.31 5.62 -8.45
N PHE A 58 17.07 4.34 -8.75
CA PHE A 58 16.36 3.44 -7.85
C PHE A 58 16.97 3.34 -6.46
N PRO A 59 18.30 3.26 -6.24
CA PRO A 59 18.88 3.19 -4.90
C PRO A 59 18.50 4.39 -4.03
N ILE A 60 18.48 5.59 -4.59
CA ILE A 60 18.09 6.83 -3.87
C ILE A 60 16.60 6.77 -3.53
N ALA A 61 15.75 6.45 -4.49
CA ALA A 61 14.30 6.32 -4.25
C ALA A 61 14.00 5.23 -3.19
N TRP A 62 14.72 4.12 -3.25
CA TRP A 62 14.60 3.04 -2.27
C TRP A 62 15.01 3.50 -0.86
N LEU A 63 16.12 4.23 -0.71
CA LEU A 63 16.57 4.78 0.56
C LEU A 63 15.52 5.74 1.16
N ILE A 64 14.94 6.62 0.33
CA ILE A 64 13.87 7.52 0.77
C ILE A 64 12.64 6.71 1.23
N ASN A 65 12.23 5.72 0.44
CA ASN A 65 11.10 4.87 0.81
C ASN A 65 11.39 4.08 2.09
N ARG A 66 12.60 3.53 2.23
CA ARG A 66 13.04 2.81 3.43
C ARG A 66 13.06 3.70 4.66
N HIS A 67 13.56 4.92 4.53
CA HIS A 67 13.51 5.90 5.61
C HIS A 67 12.07 6.19 6.07
N GLN A 68 11.15 6.33 5.10
CA GLN A 68 9.73 6.54 5.43
C GLN A 68 9.09 5.31 6.08
N GLN A 69 9.46 4.09 5.66
CA GLN A 69 8.99 2.86 6.32
C GLN A 69 9.29 2.89 7.82
N ILE A 70 10.52 3.23 8.16
CA ILE A 70 10.98 3.28 9.56
C ILE A 70 10.29 4.43 10.30
N ARG A 71 10.29 5.63 9.71
CA ARG A 71 9.76 6.84 10.35
C ARG A 71 8.24 6.80 10.58
N PHE A 72 7.48 6.24 9.63
CA PHE A 72 6.02 6.20 9.70
C PHE A 72 5.48 4.86 10.25
N GLY A 73 6.35 3.89 10.48
CA GLY A 73 5.93 2.56 10.90
C GLY A 73 5.05 1.84 9.87
N ILE A 74 5.35 2.03 8.56
CA ILE A 74 4.59 1.43 7.45
C ILE A 74 5.49 0.44 6.72
N GLY A 75 5.36 -0.83 7.04
CA GLY A 75 6.15 -1.93 6.45
C GLY A 75 5.45 -2.56 5.24
N ILE A 76 5.30 -1.83 4.13
CA ILE A 76 4.77 -2.35 2.86
C ILE A 76 5.89 -2.34 1.82
N SER A 77 6.17 -3.47 1.19
CA SER A 77 7.18 -3.53 0.13
C SER A 77 6.67 -2.90 -1.17
N TYR A 78 7.56 -2.21 -1.89
CA TYR A 78 7.25 -1.76 -3.26
C TYR A 78 7.02 -2.92 -4.25
N LYS A 79 7.31 -4.17 -3.84
CA LYS A 79 7.05 -5.38 -4.61
C LYS A 79 5.65 -5.95 -4.37
N THR A 80 4.98 -5.56 -3.29
CA THR A 80 3.65 -6.04 -2.95
C THR A 80 2.67 -5.68 -4.07
N SER A 81 1.85 -6.64 -4.50
CA SER A 81 0.83 -6.41 -5.52
C SER A 81 -0.35 -5.67 -4.91
N ILE A 82 -0.48 -4.39 -5.24
CA ILE A 82 -1.55 -3.53 -4.70
C ILE A 82 -2.21 -2.75 -5.83
N GLY A 83 -3.51 -2.90 -5.97
CA GLY A 83 -4.33 -2.17 -6.94
C GLY A 83 -4.32 -0.65 -6.74
N PRO A 84 -4.92 0.11 -7.68
CA PRO A 84 -5.05 1.55 -7.57
C PRO A 84 -5.98 1.97 -6.42
N GLY A 85 -5.77 3.15 -5.86
CA GLY A 85 -6.65 3.70 -4.83
C GLY A 85 -6.35 3.19 -3.41
N LEU A 86 -5.10 2.84 -3.12
CA LEU A 86 -4.70 2.52 -1.75
C LEU A 86 -4.81 3.75 -0.86
N TYR A 87 -5.53 3.61 0.25
CA TYR A 87 -5.68 4.64 1.26
C TYR A 87 -5.12 4.18 2.61
N ILE A 88 -4.18 4.93 3.16
CA ILE A 88 -3.62 4.74 4.50
C ILE A 88 -4.02 5.96 5.31
N GLY A 89 -5.07 5.81 6.15
CA GLY A 89 -5.63 6.94 6.90
C GLY A 89 -4.76 7.38 8.07
N HIS A 90 -4.12 6.42 8.73
CA HIS A 90 -3.23 6.64 9.87
C HIS A 90 -2.01 5.74 9.73
N GLU A 91 -0.85 6.28 10.03
CA GLU A 91 0.41 5.56 10.07
C GLU A 91 0.61 4.83 11.40
N GLY A 92 1.64 3.97 11.44
CA GLY A 92 2.06 3.26 12.65
C GLY A 92 1.63 1.80 12.67
N GLY A 93 2.64 0.92 12.77
CA GLY A 93 2.47 -0.51 12.96
C GLY A 93 1.85 -1.29 11.79
N ILE A 94 1.79 -0.71 10.59
CA ILE A 94 1.28 -1.41 9.40
C ILE A 94 2.36 -2.34 8.86
N VAL A 95 2.04 -3.63 8.74
CA VAL A 95 2.94 -4.64 8.18
C VAL A 95 2.19 -5.45 7.13
N VAL A 96 2.70 -5.42 5.89
CA VAL A 96 2.11 -6.18 4.78
C VAL A 96 3.19 -7.05 4.13
N SER A 97 2.92 -8.35 4.04
CA SER A 97 3.78 -9.31 3.32
C SER A 97 3.92 -8.88 1.85
N GLU A 98 5.14 -8.98 1.31
CA GLU A 98 5.35 -8.70 -0.11
C GLU A 98 4.66 -9.70 -1.05
N LEU A 99 4.25 -10.86 -0.53
CA LEU A 99 3.51 -11.89 -1.27
C LEU A 99 2.00 -11.64 -1.27
N ALA A 100 1.49 -10.74 -0.42
CA ALA A 100 0.05 -10.42 -0.37
C ALA A 100 -0.41 -9.77 -1.68
N VAL A 101 -1.66 -10.05 -2.02
CA VAL A 101 -2.35 -9.39 -3.13
C VAL A 101 -3.48 -8.56 -2.54
N ILE A 102 -3.51 -7.28 -2.89
CA ILE A 102 -4.53 -6.34 -2.43
C ILE A 102 -5.17 -5.69 -3.67
N GLY A 103 -6.48 -5.74 -3.73
CA GLY A 103 -7.27 -5.16 -4.81
C GLY A 103 -7.25 -3.63 -4.82
N LYS A 104 -8.14 -3.04 -5.59
CA LYS A 104 -8.29 -1.57 -5.72
C LYS A 104 -9.12 -0.98 -4.59
N ASN A 105 -8.92 0.32 -4.33
CA ASN A 105 -9.67 1.12 -3.35
C ASN A 105 -9.66 0.57 -1.91
N CYS A 106 -8.62 -0.15 -1.52
CA CYS A 106 -8.53 -0.70 -0.18
C CYS A 106 -8.06 0.36 0.84
N ASN A 107 -8.62 0.29 2.04
CA ASN A 107 -8.22 1.11 3.18
C ASN A 107 -7.42 0.26 4.16
N LEU A 108 -6.25 0.76 4.56
CA LEU A 108 -5.45 0.19 5.64
C LEU A 108 -5.41 1.18 6.81
N SER A 109 -5.92 0.75 7.96
CA SER A 109 -5.78 1.50 9.20
C SER A 109 -4.45 1.20 9.89
N HIS A 110 -4.11 1.95 10.94
CA HIS A 110 -2.90 1.71 11.73
C HIS A 110 -2.91 0.31 12.38
N GLN A 111 -1.72 -0.21 12.70
CA GLN A 111 -1.50 -1.51 13.35
C GLN A 111 -2.09 -2.72 12.59
N VAL A 112 -2.44 -2.57 11.32
CA VAL A 112 -2.89 -3.69 10.47
C VAL A 112 -1.70 -4.59 10.13
N THR A 113 -1.91 -5.90 10.22
CA THR A 113 -0.94 -6.89 9.75
C THR A 113 -1.59 -7.80 8.70
N ILE A 114 -0.98 -7.89 7.52
CA ILE A 114 -1.30 -8.85 6.47
C ILE A 114 -0.08 -9.74 6.29
N GLY A 115 -0.09 -10.91 6.93
CA GLY A 115 1.08 -11.75 7.13
C GLY A 115 0.99 -13.11 6.43
N VAL A 116 2.14 -13.74 6.23
CA VAL A 116 2.25 -15.12 5.76
C VAL A 116 2.14 -16.10 6.94
N SER A 117 1.34 -17.14 6.78
CA SER A 117 1.43 -18.33 7.63
C SER A 117 2.24 -19.40 6.91
N ARG A 118 3.24 -19.96 7.56
CA ARG A 118 4.08 -21.03 6.99
C ARG A 118 3.70 -22.43 7.50
N ARG A 119 2.71 -22.52 8.39
CA ARG A 119 2.32 -23.77 9.06
C ARG A 119 0.81 -23.96 9.04
N GLY A 120 0.39 -25.22 9.19
CA GLY A 120 -1.02 -25.59 9.26
C GLY A 120 -1.70 -25.72 7.90
N GLN A 121 -2.97 -26.05 7.92
CA GLN A 121 -3.80 -26.29 6.72
C GLN A 121 -4.01 -25.04 5.87
N ARG A 122 -3.86 -23.85 6.43
CA ARG A 122 -4.00 -22.56 5.74
C ARG A 122 -2.64 -21.87 5.57
N ALA A 123 -1.57 -22.63 5.31
CA ALA A 123 -0.29 -22.03 4.96
C ALA A 123 -0.43 -21.21 3.67
N GLY A 124 0.12 -20.00 3.68
CA GLY A 124 0.00 -19.08 2.56
C GLY A 124 -0.09 -17.63 3.00
N VAL A 125 -0.65 -16.80 2.14
CA VAL A 125 -0.76 -15.33 2.33
C VAL A 125 -2.16 -14.87 1.94
N PRO A 126 -2.70 -13.83 2.58
CA PRO A 126 -4.02 -13.30 2.26
C PRO A 126 -4.10 -12.72 0.84
N VAL A 127 -5.24 -12.96 0.21
CA VAL A 127 -5.69 -12.25 -1.01
C VAL A 127 -6.87 -11.38 -0.63
N ILE A 128 -6.72 -10.08 -0.81
CA ILE A 128 -7.71 -9.07 -0.45
C ILE A 128 -8.35 -8.55 -1.74
N GLY A 129 -9.66 -8.57 -1.82
CA GLY A 129 -10.44 -8.06 -2.95
C GLY A 129 -10.47 -6.53 -3.06
N ASP A 130 -11.40 -6.04 -3.87
CA ASP A 130 -11.60 -4.63 -4.13
C ASP A 130 -12.47 -3.95 -3.06
N ASN A 131 -12.24 -2.64 -2.82
CA ASN A 131 -13.04 -1.81 -1.91
C ASN A 131 -13.09 -2.34 -0.47
N VAL A 132 -12.04 -3.02 -0.01
CA VAL A 132 -11.99 -3.61 1.33
C VAL A 132 -11.52 -2.57 2.33
N TYR A 133 -12.24 -2.47 3.46
CA TYR A 133 -11.83 -1.70 4.62
C TYR A 133 -11.21 -2.63 5.66
N ILE A 134 -9.98 -2.33 6.11
CA ILE A 134 -9.30 -3.09 7.16
C ILE A 134 -9.09 -2.16 8.36
N GLY A 135 -9.87 -2.43 9.42
CA GLY A 135 -9.91 -1.65 10.65
C GLY A 135 -8.61 -1.73 11.45
N PRO A 136 -8.43 -0.78 12.41
CA PRO A 136 -7.20 -0.68 13.18
C PRO A 136 -6.94 -1.95 14.00
N GLY A 137 -5.68 -2.36 14.04
CA GLY A 137 -5.26 -3.53 14.81
C GLY A 137 -5.59 -4.87 14.18
N ALA A 138 -6.31 -4.95 13.05
CA ALA A 138 -6.69 -6.23 12.43
C ALA A 138 -5.47 -7.04 11.97
N LYS A 139 -5.53 -8.37 12.14
CA LYS A 139 -4.45 -9.32 11.83
C LYS A 139 -4.95 -10.40 10.89
N LEU A 140 -4.51 -10.37 9.64
CA LEU A 140 -4.88 -11.33 8.60
C LEU A 140 -3.68 -12.21 8.24
N PHE A 141 -3.83 -13.51 8.42
CA PHE A 141 -2.75 -14.46 8.18
C PHE A 141 -3.21 -15.67 7.36
N GLY A 142 -2.26 -16.25 6.62
CA GLY A 142 -2.47 -17.50 5.91
C GLY A 142 -3.22 -17.35 4.60
N ALA A 143 -3.53 -18.46 3.95
CA ALA A 143 -4.22 -18.54 2.67
C ALA A 143 -5.72 -18.26 2.84
N ILE A 144 -6.06 -17.01 3.16
CA ILE A 144 -7.45 -16.55 3.24
C ILE A 144 -7.77 -15.62 2.06
N VAL A 145 -9.03 -15.60 1.68
CA VAL A 145 -9.56 -14.68 0.66
C VAL A 145 -10.59 -13.78 1.34
N VAL A 146 -10.35 -12.48 1.26
CA VAL A 146 -11.32 -11.46 1.67
C VAL A 146 -12.01 -10.97 0.39
N GLY A 147 -13.31 -11.16 0.31
CA GLY A 147 -14.10 -10.77 -0.86
C GLY A 147 -14.19 -9.25 -1.04
N ASP A 148 -14.66 -8.83 -2.22
CA ASP A 148 -14.87 -7.42 -2.53
C ASP A 148 -15.90 -6.78 -1.59
N ASN A 149 -15.74 -5.48 -1.33
CA ASN A 149 -16.63 -4.67 -0.51
C ASN A 149 -16.74 -5.14 0.96
N ALA A 150 -15.82 -5.97 1.43
CA ALA A 150 -15.80 -6.42 2.82
C ALA A 150 -15.25 -5.35 3.77
N ALA A 151 -15.73 -5.39 5.00
CA ALA A 151 -15.19 -4.59 6.10
C ALA A 151 -14.68 -5.50 7.23
N ILE A 152 -13.42 -5.37 7.57
CA ILE A 152 -12.78 -6.07 8.69
C ILE A 152 -12.79 -5.12 9.89
N GLY A 153 -13.40 -5.56 10.98
CA GLY A 153 -13.48 -4.77 12.20
C GLY A 153 -12.15 -4.53 12.89
N ALA A 154 -12.13 -3.58 13.83
CA ALA A 154 -10.93 -3.33 14.62
C ALA A 154 -10.55 -4.56 15.45
N ASN A 155 -9.24 -4.82 15.56
CA ASN A 155 -8.66 -5.94 16.33
C ASN A 155 -9.16 -7.34 15.93
N CYS A 156 -9.77 -7.50 14.75
CA CYS A 156 -10.13 -8.84 14.24
C CYS A 156 -8.86 -9.65 13.91
N VAL A 157 -8.93 -10.97 14.21
CA VAL A 157 -7.88 -11.94 13.92
C VAL A 157 -8.49 -13.13 13.16
#